data_b1b569241c5eb2372ddfa56eff5cb04c
#
_entry.id   b1b569241c5eb2372ddfa56eff5cb04c
#
_cell.length_a   1.000
_cell.length_b   1.000
_cell.length_c   1.000
_cell.angle_alpha   90.00
_cell.angle_beta   90.00
_cell.angle_gamma   90.00
#
_symmetry.space_group_name_H-M   'P 1'
#
loop_
_entity.id
_entity.type
_entity.pdbx_description
1 polymer ?
#
loop_
_entity_poly.entity_id
_entity_poly.type
_entity_poly.pdbx_seq_one_letter_code
_entity_poly.pdbx_strand_id
1 'polypeptide(L)'
;MKKNIFIITLLVGCCSLSAWAQKQEKTITVEVNNNWNRAKTDEPVVINLRDLHTGFKVKSAVVMEGSTEIPSQLDDLNRDRKMDELAFVTSLPAHGRKTFQVTLSYEKSTKTYPARVYAEMFIADPRKGKHQSVQAITVPGTSNIYSMVRPHGPV
;
A
#
# COMPACT_ATOMS: atom_id res chain seq x y z
N MET A 1 -60.98 -52.46 -15.20
CA MET A 1 -59.66 -51.99 -15.64
C MET A 1 -59.33 -50.72 -14.82
N LYS A 2 -58.46 -50.84 -13.79
CA LYS A 2 -57.99 -49.68 -12.97
C LYS A 2 -56.67 -49.19 -13.55
N LYS A 3 -56.66 -47.95 -14.05
CA LYS A 3 -55.43 -47.27 -14.52
C LYS A 3 -54.70 -46.64 -13.30
N ASN A 4 -53.53 -47.14 -12.99
CA ASN A 4 -52.65 -46.56 -11.97
C ASN A 4 -51.88 -45.42 -12.67
N ILE A 5 -52.09 -44.17 -12.20
CA ILE A 5 -51.33 -43.00 -12.60
C ILE A 5 -50.18 -42.91 -11.63
N PHE A 6 -48.92 -43.07 -12.12
CA PHE A 6 -47.69 -42.83 -11.39
C PHE A 6 -47.35 -41.34 -11.55
N ILE A 7 -47.45 -40.58 -10.47
CA ILE A 7 -46.98 -39.19 -10.43
C ILE A 7 -45.50 -39.23 -10.00
N ILE A 8 -44.59 -38.97 -10.94
CA ILE A 8 -43.16 -38.77 -10.65
C ILE A 8 -42.97 -37.30 -10.26
N THR A 9 -42.81 -37.06 -8.94
CA THR A 9 -42.44 -35.75 -8.43
C THR A 9 -40.93 -35.55 -8.62
N LEU A 10 -40.55 -34.75 -9.63
CA LEU A 10 -39.15 -34.37 -9.86
C LEU A 10 -38.78 -33.29 -8.86
N LEU A 11 -38.03 -33.69 -7.80
CA LEU A 11 -37.49 -32.77 -6.80
C LEU A 11 -36.24 -32.10 -7.40
N VAL A 12 -36.41 -30.89 -7.98
CA VAL A 12 -35.29 -30.06 -8.43
C VAL A 12 -34.63 -29.46 -7.20
N GLY A 13 -33.58 -30.12 -6.73
CA GLY A 13 -32.71 -29.59 -5.68
C GLY A 13 -31.94 -28.37 -6.20
N CYS A 14 -32.37 -27.17 -5.80
CA CYS A 14 -31.67 -25.94 -6.08
C CYS A 14 -30.39 -25.92 -5.21
N CYS A 15 -29.29 -26.49 -5.74
CA CYS A 15 -27.96 -26.30 -5.14
C CYS A 15 -27.55 -24.84 -5.35
N SER A 16 -27.81 -23.98 -4.35
CA SER A 16 -27.24 -22.67 -4.27
C SER A 16 -25.73 -22.80 -4.12
N LEU A 17 -25.00 -22.73 -5.23
CA LEU A 17 -23.56 -22.57 -5.27
C LEU A 17 -23.26 -21.19 -4.68
N SER A 18 -23.03 -21.13 -3.39
CA SER A 18 -22.43 -19.94 -2.77
C SER A 18 -21.01 -19.81 -3.32
N ALA A 19 -20.84 -19.04 -4.40
CA ALA A 19 -19.53 -18.62 -4.88
C ALA A 19 -18.91 -17.75 -3.78
N TRP A 20 -18.09 -18.35 -2.92
CA TRP A 20 -17.26 -17.60 -2.00
C TRP A 20 -16.24 -16.87 -2.88
N ALA A 21 -16.41 -15.56 -3.00
CA ALA A 21 -15.40 -14.72 -3.63
C ALA A 21 -14.12 -14.90 -2.83
N GLN A 22 -13.16 -15.64 -3.38
CA GLN A 22 -11.89 -15.88 -2.73
C GLN A 22 -11.16 -14.55 -2.63
N LYS A 23 -10.96 -14.07 -1.39
CA LYS A 23 -10.23 -12.85 -1.13
C LYS A 23 -8.80 -13.02 -1.62
N GLN A 24 -8.39 -12.20 -2.59
CA GLN A 24 -7.04 -12.25 -3.12
C GLN A 24 -6.11 -11.52 -2.15
N GLU A 25 -5.44 -12.29 -1.30
CA GLU A 25 -4.47 -11.81 -0.31
C GLU A 25 -3.22 -12.68 -0.31
N LYS A 26 -2.11 -12.06 0.03
CA LYS A 26 -0.83 -12.74 0.28
C LYS A 26 -0.16 -12.15 1.50
N THR A 27 0.11 -13.01 2.47
CA THR A 27 0.88 -12.63 3.66
C THR A 27 2.31 -13.14 3.53
N ILE A 28 3.27 -12.27 3.81
CA ILE A 28 4.70 -12.58 3.86
C ILE A 28 5.27 -12.15 5.20
N THR A 29 6.37 -12.79 5.59
CA THR A 29 7.17 -12.41 6.76
C THR A 29 8.40 -11.65 6.28
N VAL A 30 8.62 -10.47 6.84
CA VAL A 30 9.77 -9.62 6.53
C VAL A 30 10.63 -9.50 7.78
N GLU A 31 11.90 -9.89 7.68
CA GLU A 31 12.87 -9.71 8.74
C GLU A 31 13.78 -8.54 8.42
N VAL A 32 13.91 -7.61 9.36
CA VAL A 32 14.78 -6.42 9.24
C VAL A 32 15.88 -6.52 10.29
N ASN A 33 17.13 -6.47 9.84
CA ASN A 33 18.31 -6.62 10.69
C ASN A 33 19.15 -5.34 10.71
N ASN A 34 19.53 -4.90 11.88
CA ASN A 34 20.53 -3.86 12.06
C ASN A 34 21.89 -4.48 12.39
N ASN A 35 22.75 -4.61 11.40
CA ASN A 35 24.10 -5.19 11.57
C ASN A 35 25.13 -4.20 12.16
N TRP A 36 24.71 -2.99 12.48
CA TRP A 36 25.59 -1.95 13.01
C TRP A 36 25.60 -1.98 14.53
N ASN A 37 26.70 -1.51 15.11
CA ASN A 37 26.91 -1.37 16.56
C ASN A 37 26.21 -0.16 17.19
N ARG A 38 25.34 0.53 16.44
CA ARG A 38 24.54 1.67 16.90
C ARG A 38 23.07 1.47 16.56
N ALA A 39 22.21 2.04 17.37
CA ALA A 39 20.77 2.06 17.08
C ALA A 39 20.48 2.88 15.81
N LYS A 40 19.47 2.47 15.08
CA LYS A 40 18.90 3.18 13.93
C LYS A 40 17.49 3.62 14.27
N THR A 41 17.21 4.88 14.03
CA THR A 41 15.90 5.47 14.28
C THR A 41 15.29 5.87 12.95
N ASP A 42 13.98 5.57 12.79
CA ASP A 42 13.22 5.91 11.58
C ASP A 42 13.88 5.40 10.27
N GLU A 43 14.42 4.19 10.33
CA GLU A 43 15.02 3.54 9.17
C GLU A 43 13.92 3.14 8.17
N PRO A 44 14.00 3.57 6.91
CA PRO A 44 13.04 3.18 5.90
C PRO A 44 13.27 1.73 5.47
N VAL A 45 12.17 0.99 5.35
CA VAL A 45 12.13 -0.36 4.78
C VAL A 45 11.28 -0.28 3.52
N VAL A 46 11.89 -0.66 2.39
CA VAL A 46 11.22 -0.67 1.09
C VAL A 46 11.19 -2.08 0.54
N ILE A 47 10.02 -2.53 0.13
CA ILE A 47 9.78 -3.85 -0.43
C ILE A 47 9.33 -3.68 -1.87
N ASN A 48 10.08 -4.22 -2.82
CA ASN A 48 9.70 -4.25 -4.23
C ASN A 48 8.59 -5.30 -4.41
N LEU A 49 7.41 -4.86 -4.82
CA LEU A 49 6.24 -5.72 -4.98
C LEU A 49 6.34 -6.65 -6.19
N ARG A 50 7.15 -6.30 -7.19
CA ARG A 50 7.36 -7.13 -8.39
C ARG A 50 8.02 -8.46 -8.03
N ASP A 51 8.94 -8.43 -7.06
CA ASP A 51 9.69 -9.62 -6.64
C ASP A 51 8.82 -10.62 -5.87
N LEU A 52 7.67 -10.17 -5.38
CA LEU A 52 6.78 -10.99 -4.56
C LEU A 52 5.85 -11.91 -5.37
N HIS A 53 5.71 -11.70 -6.68
CA HIS A 53 4.88 -12.53 -7.57
C HIS A 53 3.50 -12.84 -6.97
N THR A 54 2.73 -11.79 -6.62
CA THR A 54 1.45 -11.94 -5.88
C THR A 54 0.37 -12.68 -6.67
N GLY A 55 0.46 -12.67 -8.00
CA GLY A 55 -0.57 -13.24 -8.89
C GLY A 55 -1.83 -12.36 -9.01
N PHE A 56 -1.89 -11.25 -8.28
CA PHE A 56 -2.97 -10.25 -8.33
C PHE A 56 -2.41 -8.83 -8.21
N LYS A 57 -3.24 -7.85 -8.58
CA LYS A 57 -2.89 -6.43 -8.45
C LYS A 57 -3.03 -6.00 -6.99
N VAL A 58 -1.93 -5.63 -6.34
CA VAL A 58 -1.94 -5.10 -4.98
C VAL A 58 -2.60 -3.72 -4.97
N LYS A 59 -3.58 -3.52 -4.08
CA LYS A 59 -4.30 -2.25 -3.89
C LYS A 59 -4.24 -1.76 -2.44
N SER A 60 -3.90 -2.63 -1.51
CA SER A 60 -3.66 -2.27 -0.11
C SER A 60 -2.63 -3.20 0.51
N ALA A 61 -2.01 -2.70 1.58
CA ALA A 61 -1.10 -3.47 2.40
C ALA A 61 -1.34 -3.14 3.89
N VAL A 62 -1.11 -4.13 4.75
CA VAL A 62 -1.10 -3.98 6.20
C VAL A 62 0.21 -4.54 6.70
N VAL A 63 0.95 -3.76 7.49
CA VAL A 63 2.21 -4.15 8.11
C VAL A 63 2.00 -4.27 9.61
N MET A 64 2.32 -5.43 10.20
CA MET A 64 2.17 -5.71 11.62
C MET A 64 3.51 -6.04 12.26
N GLU A 65 3.84 -5.41 13.38
CA GLU A 65 4.89 -5.83 14.31
C GLU A 65 4.21 -6.46 15.53
N GLY A 66 4.18 -7.79 15.60
CA GLY A 66 3.35 -8.50 16.58
C GLY A 66 1.86 -8.14 16.43
N SER A 67 1.28 -7.52 17.46
CA SER A 67 -0.11 -7.04 17.45
C SER A 67 -0.26 -5.57 17.04
N THR A 68 0.85 -4.87 16.80
CA THR A 68 0.84 -3.44 16.48
C THR A 68 0.93 -3.23 14.98
N GLU A 69 0.00 -2.44 14.45
CA GLU A 69 0.03 -2.04 13.05
C GLU A 69 1.01 -0.88 12.83
N ILE A 70 1.86 -1.03 11.83
CA ILE A 70 2.86 -0.04 11.46
C ILE A 70 2.34 0.75 10.24
N PRO A 71 2.32 2.09 10.30
CA PRO A 71 1.99 2.92 9.16
C PRO A 71 2.85 2.59 7.94
N SER A 72 2.22 2.38 6.81
CA SER A 72 2.88 1.99 5.57
C SER A 72 2.25 2.69 4.37
N GLN A 73 2.99 2.76 3.28
CA GLN A 73 2.60 3.43 2.04
C GLN A 73 2.88 2.52 0.84
N LEU A 74 1.96 2.51 -0.11
CA LEU A 74 2.14 1.88 -1.42
C LEU A 74 2.43 2.97 -2.45
N ASP A 75 3.49 2.79 -3.24
CA ASP A 75 3.93 3.74 -4.23
C ASP A 75 3.86 3.16 -5.65
N ASP A 76 3.29 3.96 -6.57
CA ASP A 76 3.28 3.74 -8.02
C ASP A 76 4.32 4.72 -8.63
N LEU A 77 5.54 4.25 -8.82
CA LEU A 77 6.68 5.08 -9.20
C LEU A 77 6.61 5.52 -10.67
N ASN A 78 6.04 4.70 -11.52
CA ASN A 78 5.98 4.93 -12.97
C ASN A 78 4.61 5.47 -13.45
N ARG A 79 3.62 5.59 -12.55
CA ARG A 79 2.25 6.07 -12.80
C ARG A 79 1.45 5.17 -13.76
N ASP A 80 1.73 3.87 -13.78
CA ASP A 80 0.98 2.89 -14.57
C ASP A 80 -0.26 2.33 -13.83
N ARG A 81 -0.55 2.86 -12.64
CA ARG A 81 -1.64 2.46 -11.74
C ARG A 81 -1.46 1.06 -11.14
N LYS A 82 -0.23 0.57 -11.11
CA LYS A 82 0.17 -0.62 -10.33
C LYS A 82 1.12 -0.15 -9.24
N MET A 83 0.98 -0.69 -8.06
CA MET A 83 1.91 -0.40 -6.97
C MET A 83 3.23 -1.13 -7.24
N ASP A 84 4.32 -0.37 -7.21
CA ASP A 84 5.69 -0.88 -7.41
C ASP A 84 6.34 -1.24 -6.09
N GLU A 85 6.09 -0.45 -5.04
CA GLU A 85 6.76 -0.57 -3.75
C GLU A 85 5.80 -0.45 -2.58
N LEU A 86 6.16 -1.13 -1.48
CA LEU A 86 5.60 -0.91 -0.15
C LEU A 86 6.70 -0.35 0.73
N ALA A 87 6.47 0.81 1.32
CA ALA A 87 7.40 1.48 2.23
C ALA A 87 6.81 1.62 3.64
N PHE A 88 7.64 1.42 4.65
CA PHE A 88 7.33 1.72 6.06
C PHE A 88 8.61 2.10 6.81
N VAL A 89 8.46 2.59 8.03
CA VAL A 89 9.60 3.05 8.83
C VAL A 89 9.64 2.27 10.14
N THR A 90 10.85 1.87 10.56
CA THR A 90 11.08 1.19 11.84
C THR A 90 12.35 1.68 12.52
N SER A 91 12.43 1.46 13.84
CA SER A 91 13.64 1.71 14.62
C SER A 91 14.16 0.40 15.17
N LEU A 92 15.49 0.21 15.12
CA LEU A 92 16.17 -0.98 15.59
C LEU A 92 17.30 -0.61 16.55
N PRO A 93 17.48 -1.33 17.67
CA PRO A 93 18.69 -1.18 18.50
C PRO A 93 19.94 -1.63 17.75
N ALA A 94 21.10 -1.36 18.31
CA ALA A 94 22.36 -1.90 17.82
C ALA A 94 22.28 -3.43 17.74
N HIS A 95 22.69 -4.03 16.61
CA HIS A 95 22.61 -5.46 16.33
C HIS A 95 21.21 -6.05 16.50
N GLY A 96 20.18 -5.20 16.46
CA GLY A 96 18.79 -5.60 16.65
C GLY A 96 18.17 -6.23 15.39
N ARG A 97 17.13 -7.01 15.66
CA ARG A 97 16.31 -7.67 14.62
C ARG A 97 14.84 -7.46 14.93
N LYS A 98 14.03 -7.24 13.89
CA LYS A 98 12.57 -7.16 13.99
C LYS A 98 11.93 -7.97 12.88
N THR A 99 10.77 -8.52 13.17
CA THR A 99 9.98 -9.31 12.23
C THR A 99 8.62 -8.67 12.03
N PHE A 100 8.23 -8.52 10.79
CA PHE A 100 6.96 -7.93 10.38
C PHE A 100 6.14 -8.93 9.58
N GLN A 101 4.84 -8.97 9.81
CA GLN A 101 3.88 -9.66 8.96
C GLN A 101 3.28 -8.62 8.00
N VAL A 102 3.44 -8.85 6.70
CA VAL A 102 2.93 -7.98 5.65
C VAL A 102 1.83 -8.70 4.89
N THR A 103 0.61 -8.20 4.97
CA THR A 103 -0.53 -8.71 4.21
C THR A 103 -0.83 -7.77 3.05
N LEU A 104 -0.69 -8.28 1.85
CA LEU A 104 -1.01 -7.60 0.59
C LEU A 104 -2.39 -8.03 0.13
N SER A 105 -3.22 -7.10 -0.36
CA SER A 105 -4.60 -7.39 -0.78
C SER A 105 -4.96 -6.72 -2.12
N TYR A 106 -5.82 -7.38 -2.89
CA TYR A 106 -6.52 -6.80 -4.04
C TYR A 106 -7.62 -5.82 -3.61
N GLU A 107 -8.15 -5.96 -2.40
CA GLU A 107 -9.15 -5.06 -1.86
C GLU A 107 -8.54 -3.70 -1.52
N LYS A 108 -9.26 -2.61 -1.80
CA LYS A 108 -8.84 -1.28 -1.38
C LYS A 108 -9.02 -1.12 0.12
N SER A 109 -8.06 -0.47 0.75
CA SER A 109 -8.21 0.02 2.12
C SER A 109 -8.69 1.47 2.11
N THR A 110 -9.57 1.80 3.03
CA THR A 110 -9.95 3.19 3.35
C THR A 110 -9.10 3.79 4.47
N LYS A 111 -8.15 3.01 4.99
CA LYS A 111 -7.29 3.41 6.09
C LYS A 111 -6.31 4.47 5.64
N THR A 112 -6.17 5.51 6.43
CA THR A 112 -5.20 6.57 6.24
C THR A 112 -4.33 6.71 7.48
N TYR A 113 -3.06 7.03 7.29
CA TYR A 113 -2.13 7.31 8.38
C TYR A 113 -1.77 8.79 8.40
N PRO A 114 -1.43 9.35 9.57
CA PRO A 114 -0.92 10.72 9.65
C PRO A 114 0.31 10.89 8.76
N ALA A 115 0.35 11.97 7.99
CA ALA A 115 1.51 12.30 7.17
C ALA A 115 2.70 12.66 8.08
N ARG A 116 3.85 12.01 7.88
CA ARG A 116 5.09 12.28 8.61
C ARG A 116 6.02 13.24 7.85
N VAL A 117 5.78 13.40 6.55
CA VAL A 117 6.58 14.26 5.66
C VAL A 117 5.64 15.11 4.83
N TYR A 118 5.98 16.37 4.68
CA TYR A 118 5.31 17.28 3.77
C TYR A 118 6.31 17.75 2.72
N ALA A 119 5.93 17.64 1.45
CA ALA A 119 6.67 18.17 0.34
C ALA A 119 5.76 19.04 -0.52
N GLU A 120 6.18 20.26 -0.81
CA GLU A 120 5.45 21.18 -1.64
C GLU A 120 6.38 21.74 -2.71
N MET A 121 5.88 21.79 -3.94
CA MET A 121 6.60 22.37 -5.06
C MET A 121 6.03 23.74 -5.40
N PHE A 122 6.90 24.72 -5.60
CA PHE A 122 6.53 26.06 -5.98
C PHE A 122 7.07 26.38 -7.38
N ILE A 123 6.25 27.01 -8.18
CA ILE A 123 6.67 27.57 -9.48
C ILE A 123 6.73 29.08 -9.34
N ALA A 124 7.86 29.68 -9.72
CA ALA A 124 7.97 31.11 -9.85
C ALA A 124 7.26 31.56 -11.14
N ASP A 125 6.27 32.46 -10.99
CA ASP A 125 5.70 33.15 -12.13
C ASP A 125 6.57 34.38 -12.44
N PRO A 126 7.30 34.40 -13.56
CA PRO A 126 8.20 35.52 -13.92
C PRO A 126 7.48 36.86 -14.10
N ARG A 127 6.14 36.83 -14.29
CA ARG A 127 5.33 38.06 -14.47
C ARG A 127 4.86 38.63 -13.12
N LYS A 128 4.71 37.82 -12.10
CA LYS A 128 4.10 38.21 -10.84
C LYS A 128 5.05 38.23 -9.66
N GLY A 129 6.27 37.69 -9.82
CA GLY A 129 7.24 37.57 -8.74
C GLY A 129 6.77 36.73 -7.53
N LYS A 130 5.64 36.00 -7.69
CA LYS A 130 5.06 35.17 -6.63
C LYS A 130 5.27 33.70 -6.93
N HIS A 131 5.59 32.94 -5.90
CA HIS A 131 5.63 31.50 -5.96
C HIS A 131 4.22 30.93 -5.77
N GLN A 132 3.82 30.01 -6.63
CA GLN A 132 2.57 29.26 -6.49
C GLN A 132 2.87 27.81 -6.14
N SER A 133 2.16 27.29 -5.16
CA SER A 133 2.12 25.86 -4.88
C SER A 133 1.38 25.12 -5.97
N VAL A 134 1.92 23.97 -6.42
CA VAL A 134 1.30 23.15 -7.45
C VAL A 134 1.25 21.69 -7.03
N GLN A 135 0.07 21.13 -7.10
CA GLN A 135 -0.16 19.72 -6.78
C GLN A 135 0.02 18.78 -7.99
N ALA A 136 -0.06 19.30 -9.20
CA ALA A 136 0.16 18.56 -10.44
C ALA A 136 0.97 19.39 -11.42
N ILE A 137 2.02 18.79 -11.99
CA ILE A 137 3.02 19.56 -12.74
C ILE A 137 2.92 19.25 -14.22
N THR A 138 2.47 20.24 -14.98
CA THR A 138 2.97 20.47 -16.32
C THR A 138 3.73 21.78 -16.27
N VAL A 139 5.05 21.73 -16.25
CA VAL A 139 5.91 22.92 -16.18
C VAL A 139 6.23 23.35 -17.60
N PRO A 140 5.87 24.57 -18.04
CA PRO A 140 6.41 25.13 -19.27
C PRO A 140 7.94 25.18 -19.17
N GLY A 141 8.65 24.85 -20.23
CA GLY A 141 10.12 24.75 -20.25
C GLY A 141 10.89 26.05 -19.90
N THR A 142 10.17 27.16 -19.67
CA THR A 142 10.72 28.47 -19.29
C THR A 142 10.51 28.80 -17.81
N SER A 143 9.92 27.92 -17.02
CA SER A 143 9.61 28.18 -15.61
C SER A 143 10.73 27.70 -14.68
N ASN A 144 11.11 28.54 -13.71
CA ASN A 144 12.03 28.15 -12.64
C ASN A 144 11.24 27.36 -11.58
N ILE A 145 11.72 26.16 -11.24
CA ILE A 145 11.11 25.28 -10.26
C ILE A 145 11.92 25.38 -8.96
N TYR A 146 11.23 25.65 -7.86
CA TYR A 146 11.80 25.60 -6.52
C TYR A 146 11.08 24.49 -5.74
N SER A 147 11.81 23.54 -5.22
CA SER A 147 11.28 22.51 -4.31
C SER A 147 11.65 22.85 -2.87
N MET A 148 10.70 22.77 -1.97
CA MET A 148 10.93 22.87 -0.54
C MET A 148 10.38 21.63 0.15
N VAL A 149 11.26 20.87 0.76
CA VAL A 149 10.91 19.74 1.64
C VAL A 149 10.97 20.25 3.06
N ARG A 150 9.85 20.22 3.77
CA ARG A 150 9.79 20.51 5.20
C ARG A 150 9.50 19.22 5.95
N PRO A 151 10.44 18.68 6.72
CA PRO A 151 10.12 17.62 7.64
C PRO A 151 9.16 18.16 8.70
N HIS A 152 8.01 17.54 8.89
CA HIS A 152 7.22 17.77 10.09
C HIS A 152 8.01 17.17 11.26
N GLY A 153 8.61 18.01 12.06
CA GLY A 153 9.11 17.62 13.37
C GLY A 153 7.96 17.09 14.22
N PRO A 154 8.26 16.25 15.24
CA PRO A 154 7.24 15.84 16.18
C PRO A 154 6.63 17.07 16.86
N VAL A 155 5.29 17.17 16.82
CA VAL A 155 4.53 18.10 17.64
C VAL A 155 4.40 17.48 19.00
#